data_462b7e01465c23a4a23ea8f40eee70aa
#
_entry.id   462b7e01465c23a4a23ea8f40eee70aa
#
_cell.length_a   1.000
_cell.length_b   1.000
_cell.length_c   1.000
_cell.angle_alpha   90.00
_cell.angle_beta   90.00
_cell.angle_gamma   90.00
#
_symmetry.space_group_name_H-M   'P 1'
#
loop_
_entity.id
_entity.type
_entity.pdbx_description
1 polymer ?
#
loop_
_entity_poly.entity_id
_entity_poly.type
_entity_poly.pdbx_seq_one_letter_code
_entity_poly.pdbx_strand_id
1 'polypeptide(L)'
;RLGGTTHAVMPDRIETGTYALAAAMAGGEVRLTRTRSDFIQAMIDKMVEAGVEVTPHNDGLTVRRNGALLKAVEFETDVYPGFPTDLQAPFMALMTLAEGESLIKETIFENRLMHAPELRRMGADIVVQGGEARVRGVSSLEGAQVMATDLRASVSLVIAGLAARGETMVNRVYHLDRGFERLEEKLAACGANIRRIKGDGEGDED
;
A
#
# COMPACT_ATOMS: atom_id res chain seq x y z
N ARG A 1 -24.09 -9.64 -35.80
CA ARG A 1 -22.92 -10.53 -35.67
C ARG A 1 -21.81 -9.75 -34.99
N LEU A 2 -21.25 -10.29 -33.90
CA LEU A 2 -20.03 -9.77 -33.31
C LEU A 2 -18.84 -10.24 -34.13
N GLY A 3 -17.87 -9.35 -34.40
CA GLY A 3 -16.61 -9.67 -35.05
C GLY A 3 -15.56 -10.07 -34.02
N GLY A 4 -14.48 -10.75 -34.46
CA GLY A 4 -13.29 -10.97 -33.64
C GLY A 4 -12.45 -9.70 -33.50
N THR A 5 -11.76 -9.54 -32.38
CA THR A 5 -10.81 -8.45 -32.15
C THR A 5 -9.65 -8.94 -31.30
N THR A 6 -8.51 -8.25 -31.38
CA THR A 6 -7.39 -8.41 -30.47
C THR A 6 -7.34 -7.18 -29.58
N HIS A 7 -7.33 -7.39 -28.26
CA HIS A 7 -7.28 -6.32 -27.26
C HIS A 7 -6.23 -6.63 -26.20
N ALA A 8 -5.39 -5.65 -25.89
CA ALA A 8 -4.45 -5.73 -24.76
C ALA A 8 -5.14 -5.23 -23.49
N VAL A 9 -5.19 -6.06 -22.46
CA VAL A 9 -5.72 -5.67 -21.15
C VAL A 9 -4.82 -4.60 -20.54
N MET A 10 -5.44 -3.56 -19.98
CA MET A 10 -4.71 -2.49 -19.29
C MET A 10 -4.00 -3.04 -18.03
N PRO A 11 -2.82 -2.50 -17.68
CA PRO A 11 -2.15 -2.86 -16.43
C PRO A 11 -3.00 -2.47 -15.22
N ASP A 12 -2.91 -3.28 -14.16
CA ASP A 12 -3.59 -2.98 -12.90
C ASP A 12 -2.92 -1.76 -12.22
N ARG A 13 -3.66 -0.66 -12.20
CA ARG A 13 -3.20 0.60 -11.59
C ARG A 13 -3.09 0.50 -10.07
N ILE A 14 -3.90 -0.36 -9.44
CA ILE A 14 -3.88 -0.51 -7.98
C ILE A 14 -2.68 -1.36 -7.56
N GLU A 15 -2.38 -2.44 -8.29
CA GLU A 15 -1.14 -3.20 -8.08
C GLU A 15 0.08 -2.29 -8.28
N THR A 16 0.11 -1.48 -9.34
CA THR A 16 1.17 -0.51 -9.60
C THR A 16 1.36 0.46 -8.42
N GLY A 17 0.28 1.09 -7.95
CA GLY A 17 0.32 2.02 -6.82
C GLY A 17 0.77 1.35 -5.53
N THR A 18 0.34 0.13 -5.29
CA THR A 18 0.74 -0.65 -4.11
C THR A 18 2.25 -0.90 -4.05
N TYR A 19 2.86 -1.36 -5.17
CA TYR A 19 4.32 -1.56 -5.20
C TYR A 19 5.09 -0.24 -5.15
N ALA A 20 4.54 0.84 -5.71
CA ALA A 20 5.11 2.18 -5.57
C ALA A 20 5.17 2.61 -4.09
N LEU A 21 4.07 2.39 -3.34
CA LEU A 21 4.00 2.69 -1.91
C LEU A 21 4.88 1.76 -1.06
N ALA A 22 5.00 0.48 -1.44
CA ALA A 22 5.93 -0.44 -0.78
C ALA A 22 7.39 0.01 -0.92
N ALA A 23 7.80 0.45 -2.12
CA ALA A 23 9.13 1.02 -2.35
C ALA A 23 9.35 2.30 -1.54
N ALA A 24 8.36 3.20 -1.49
CA ALA A 24 8.43 4.41 -0.68
C ALA A 24 8.52 4.10 0.82
N MET A 25 7.81 3.09 1.31
CA MET A 25 7.80 2.69 2.72
C MET A 25 9.13 2.06 3.14
N ALA A 26 9.61 1.07 2.39
CA ALA A 26 10.86 0.37 2.68
C ALA A 26 12.11 1.23 2.44
N GLY A 27 12.04 2.22 1.55
CA GLY A 27 13.18 2.97 1.05
C GLY A 27 13.90 2.23 -0.08
N GLY A 28 14.90 2.87 -0.68
CA GLY A 28 15.61 2.36 -1.85
C GLY A 28 14.98 2.81 -3.17
N GLU A 29 15.20 2.03 -4.23
CA GLU A 29 14.72 2.33 -5.58
C GLU A 29 14.10 1.09 -6.21
N VAL A 30 12.91 1.24 -6.79
CA VAL A 30 12.22 0.18 -7.54
C VAL A 30 11.71 0.74 -8.85
N ARG A 31 11.96 0.01 -9.95
CA ARG A 31 11.39 0.29 -11.27
C ARG A 31 10.21 -0.64 -11.52
N LEU A 32 9.03 -0.05 -11.72
CA LEU A 32 7.82 -0.73 -12.13
C LEU A 32 7.67 -0.64 -13.64
N THR A 33 7.63 -1.78 -14.31
CA THR A 33 7.56 -1.88 -15.78
C THR A 33 6.23 -2.46 -16.24
N ARG A 34 5.92 -2.32 -17.54
CA ARG A 34 4.68 -2.78 -18.15
C ARG A 34 3.44 -2.15 -17.51
N THR A 35 3.56 -0.89 -17.08
CA THR A 35 2.49 -0.11 -16.47
C THR A 35 2.53 1.33 -16.96
N ARG A 36 1.61 2.16 -16.47
CA ARG A 36 1.49 3.58 -16.84
C ARG A 36 1.28 4.43 -15.60
N SER A 37 2.09 5.46 -15.45
CA SER A 37 2.02 6.40 -14.33
C SER A 37 0.77 7.27 -14.33
N ASP A 38 0.28 7.65 -15.52
CA ASP A 38 -0.91 8.50 -15.68
C ASP A 38 -2.20 7.90 -15.13
N PHE A 39 -2.27 6.56 -14.97
CA PHE A 39 -3.43 5.91 -14.37
C PHE A 39 -3.58 6.12 -12.86
N ILE A 40 -2.53 6.58 -12.19
CA ILE A 40 -2.47 6.83 -10.74
C ILE A 40 -1.88 8.20 -10.42
N GLN A 41 -2.07 9.18 -11.31
CA GLN A 41 -1.43 10.50 -11.19
C GLN A 41 -1.76 11.18 -9.85
N ALA A 42 -3.01 11.17 -9.42
CA ALA A 42 -3.42 11.78 -8.15
C ALA A 42 -2.68 11.20 -6.93
N MET A 43 -2.38 9.88 -6.94
CA MET A 43 -1.56 9.27 -5.89
C MET A 43 -0.08 9.67 -6.04
N ILE A 44 0.45 9.69 -7.27
CA ILE A 44 1.84 10.11 -7.53
C ILE A 44 2.07 11.54 -7.04
N ASP A 45 1.14 12.45 -7.30
CA ASP A 45 1.23 13.84 -6.85
C ASP A 45 1.36 13.91 -5.31
N LYS A 46 0.59 13.09 -4.58
CA LYS A 46 0.68 13.00 -3.12
C LYS A 46 1.97 12.33 -2.64
N MET A 47 2.50 11.35 -3.37
CA MET A 47 3.81 10.77 -3.05
C MET A 47 4.93 11.80 -3.22
N VAL A 48 4.89 12.61 -4.28
CA VAL A 48 5.87 13.69 -4.53
C VAL A 48 5.75 14.77 -3.46
N GLU A 49 4.52 15.18 -3.09
CA GLU A 49 4.25 16.11 -1.98
C GLU A 49 4.84 15.58 -0.66
N ALA A 50 4.73 14.26 -0.42
CA ALA A 50 5.32 13.59 0.74
C ALA A 50 6.85 13.46 0.67
N GLY A 51 7.50 13.86 -0.43
CA GLY A 51 8.96 13.82 -0.58
C GLY A 51 9.51 12.54 -1.21
N VAL A 52 8.67 11.74 -1.84
CA VAL A 52 9.08 10.56 -2.62
C VAL A 52 9.43 10.97 -4.05
N GLU A 53 10.56 10.53 -4.56
CA GLU A 53 10.93 10.74 -5.96
C GLU A 53 10.20 9.74 -6.86
N VAL A 54 9.45 10.24 -7.84
CA VAL A 54 8.76 9.41 -8.84
C VAL A 54 9.14 9.89 -10.22
N THR A 55 9.75 9.01 -11.01
CA THR A 55 10.19 9.32 -12.39
C THR A 55 9.37 8.48 -13.38
N PRO A 56 8.48 9.10 -14.17
CA PRO A 56 7.74 8.40 -15.23
C PRO A 56 8.66 7.94 -16.37
N HIS A 57 8.31 6.79 -16.99
CA HIS A 57 8.93 6.26 -18.19
C HIS A 57 7.86 5.86 -19.20
N ASN A 58 8.24 5.60 -20.45
CA ASN A 58 7.31 5.17 -21.49
C ASN A 58 6.62 3.84 -21.18
N ASP A 59 7.26 2.96 -20.38
CA ASP A 59 6.79 1.62 -20.05
C ASP A 59 6.50 1.43 -18.55
N GLY A 60 6.47 2.55 -17.77
CA GLY A 60 6.26 2.47 -16.32
C GLY A 60 6.76 3.68 -15.54
N LEU A 61 7.28 3.44 -14.35
CA LEU A 61 7.81 4.47 -13.46
C LEU A 61 8.91 3.91 -12.56
N THR A 62 9.81 4.79 -12.11
CA THR A 62 10.76 4.50 -11.03
C THR A 62 10.33 5.27 -9.78
N VAL A 63 10.30 4.58 -8.66
CA VAL A 63 10.03 5.16 -7.32
C VAL A 63 11.28 5.04 -6.49
N ARG A 64 11.69 6.15 -5.86
CA ARG A 64 12.90 6.21 -5.04
C ARG A 64 12.69 7.02 -3.77
N ARG A 65 13.17 6.48 -2.65
CA ARG A 65 13.30 7.20 -1.38
C ARG A 65 14.61 6.82 -0.69
N ASN A 66 15.59 7.69 -0.76
CA ASN A 66 16.94 7.46 -0.20
C ASN A 66 17.09 8.13 1.16
N GLY A 67 16.44 7.58 2.19
CA GLY A 67 16.56 8.06 3.56
C GLY A 67 15.94 9.44 3.84
N ALA A 68 15.32 10.08 2.83
CA ALA A 68 14.58 11.31 3.03
C ALA A 68 13.42 11.09 3.99
N LEU A 69 13.21 12.04 4.92
CA LEU A 69 12.06 12.06 5.80
C LEU A 69 10.79 12.29 4.98
N LEU A 70 9.79 11.48 5.23
CA LEU A 70 8.47 11.69 4.65
C LEU A 70 7.79 12.88 5.31
N LYS A 71 7.05 13.66 4.54
CA LYS A 71 6.22 14.77 5.03
C LYS A 71 4.76 14.34 5.07
N ALA A 72 4.07 14.76 6.10
CA ALA A 72 2.64 14.55 6.20
C ALA A 72 1.92 15.27 5.05
N VAL A 73 0.92 14.61 4.47
CA VAL A 73 0.08 15.17 3.41
C VAL A 73 -1.40 14.95 3.71
N GLU A 74 -2.25 15.81 3.16
CA GLU A 74 -3.69 15.67 3.24
C GLU A 74 -4.24 15.20 1.89
N PHE A 75 -5.19 14.26 1.92
CA PHE A 75 -5.91 13.84 0.72
C PHE A 75 -7.29 13.29 1.06
N GLU A 76 -8.14 13.28 0.04
CA GLU A 76 -9.44 12.61 0.07
C GLU A 76 -9.53 11.63 -1.10
N THR A 77 -10.22 10.53 -0.88
CA THR A 77 -10.51 9.58 -1.96
C THR A 77 -11.58 10.16 -2.86
N ASP A 78 -11.47 9.88 -4.16
CA ASP A 78 -12.44 10.36 -5.15
C ASP A 78 -12.53 9.37 -6.32
N VAL A 79 -13.59 9.51 -7.11
CA VAL A 79 -13.74 8.76 -8.35
C VAL A 79 -12.60 9.08 -9.32
N TYR A 80 -12.30 8.11 -10.20
CA TYR A 80 -11.26 8.32 -11.23
C TYR A 80 -11.55 9.59 -12.04
N PRO A 81 -10.55 10.46 -12.29
CA PRO A 81 -9.11 10.31 -12.05
C PRO A 81 -8.60 10.80 -10.67
N GLY A 82 -9.47 11.00 -9.68
CA GLY A 82 -9.08 11.38 -8.33
C GLY A 82 -8.29 10.28 -7.59
N PHE A 83 -8.01 10.51 -6.30
CA PHE A 83 -7.22 9.58 -5.49
C PHE A 83 -7.98 8.26 -5.27
N PRO A 84 -7.43 7.11 -5.69
CA PRO A 84 -8.15 5.84 -5.62
C PRO A 84 -8.39 5.37 -4.18
N THR A 85 -9.63 5.10 -3.82
CA THR A 85 -9.98 4.53 -2.51
C THR A 85 -9.23 3.21 -2.22
N ASP A 86 -8.88 2.43 -3.25
CA ASP A 86 -8.12 1.20 -3.13
C ASP A 86 -6.65 1.40 -2.72
N LEU A 87 -6.13 2.61 -2.85
CA LEU A 87 -4.78 2.99 -2.41
C LEU A 87 -4.79 3.80 -1.10
N GLN A 88 -5.95 4.07 -0.53
CA GLN A 88 -6.10 4.84 0.71
C GLN A 88 -5.39 4.13 1.88
N ALA A 89 -5.66 2.84 2.12
CA ALA A 89 -5.06 2.09 3.22
C ALA A 89 -3.52 1.93 3.07
N PRO A 90 -2.97 1.55 1.89
CA PRO A 90 -1.54 1.56 1.65
C PRO A 90 -0.88 2.93 1.85
N PHE A 91 -1.53 4.00 1.43
CA PHE A 91 -1.00 5.35 1.61
C PHE A 91 -1.06 5.80 3.08
N MET A 92 -2.11 5.42 3.83
CA MET A 92 -2.19 5.65 5.27
C MET A 92 -1.01 4.97 5.99
N ALA A 93 -0.66 3.74 5.61
CA ALA A 93 0.50 3.06 6.16
C ALA A 93 1.79 3.89 5.95
N LEU A 94 2.00 4.47 4.76
CA LEU A 94 3.15 5.35 4.49
C LEU A 94 3.15 6.57 5.40
N MET A 95 2.00 7.19 5.64
CA MET A 95 1.87 8.39 6.47
C MET A 95 2.14 8.14 7.96
N THR A 96 2.12 6.89 8.42
CA THR A 96 2.50 6.57 9.81
C THR A 96 3.94 6.93 10.15
N LEU A 97 4.82 7.05 9.15
CA LEU A 97 6.23 7.42 9.32
C LEU A 97 6.55 8.83 8.80
N ALA A 98 5.54 9.64 8.46
CA ALA A 98 5.73 10.99 7.94
C ALA A 98 5.86 12.01 9.07
N GLU A 99 6.72 13.02 8.92
CA GLU A 99 6.80 14.13 9.87
C GLU A 99 5.53 14.99 9.80
N GLY A 100 4.87 15.18 10.94
CA GLY A 100 3.66 15.98 11.08
C GLY A 100 2.40 15.14 11.23
N GLU A 101 1.26 15.72 10.89
CA GLU A 101 -0.06 15.08 10.96
C GLU A 101 -0.72 15.12 9.58
N SER A 102 -1.10 13.95 9.08
CA SER A 102 -1.85 13.78 7.83
C SER A 102 -3.35 13.69 8.12
N LEU A 103 -4.17 14.31 7.26
CA LEU A 103 -5.61 14.15 7.26
C LEU A 103 -6.02 13.35 6.02
N ILE A 104 -6.66 12.21 6.25
CA ILE A 104 -7.12 11.30 5.21
C ILE A 104 -8.63 11.20 5.29
N LYS A 105 -9.32 11.52 4.18
CA LYS A 105 -10.78 11.42 4.09
C LYS A 105 -11.17 10.32 3.11
N GLU A 106 -11.98 9.36 3.60
CA GLU A 106 -12.59 8.33 2.76
C GLU A 106 -14.00 8.78 2.39
N THR A 107 -14.20 9.09 1.11
CA THR A 107 -15.46 9.63 0.59
C THR A 107 -16.23 8.65 -0.29
N ILE A 108 -15.62 7.51 -0.65
CA ILE A 108 -16.19 6.54 -1.59
C ILE A 108 -16.92 5.41 -0.85
N PHE A 109 -16.30 4.88 0.22
CA PHE A 109 -16.88 3.78 0.97
C PHE A 109 -17.02 4.11 2.44
N GLU A 110 -18.20 3.82 2.98
CA GLU A 110 -18.45 3.86 4.41
C GLU A 110 -17.63 2.77 5.12
N ASN A 111 -17.14 3.08 6.32
CA ASN A 111 -16.43 2.15 7.20
C ASN A 111 -15.17 1.48 6.61
N ARG A 112 -14.48 2.12 5.66
CA ARG A 112 -13.28 1.55 5.02
C ARG A 112 -11.97 1.82 5.79
N LEU A 113 -12.02 2.29 7.02
CA LEU A 113 -10.85 2.58 7.86
C LEU A 113 -10.53 1.45 8.85
N MET A 114 -10.96 0.23 8.57
CA MET A 114 -10.81 -0.95 9.46
C MET A 114 -9.36 -1.42 9.64
N HIS A 115 -8.43 -1.00 8.79
CA HIS A 115 -6.99 -1.26 8.94
C HIS A 115 -6.32 -0.37 10.01
N ALA A 116 -6.93 0.77 10.37
CA ALA A 116 -6.35 1.69 11.34
C ALA A 116 -6.13 1.07 12.73
N PRO A 117 -7.06 0.25 13.29
CA PRO A 117 -6.81 -0.48 14.54
C PRO A 117 -5.60 -1.41 14.45
N GLU A 118 -5.38 -2.09 13.33
CA GLU A 118 -4.26 -3.00 13.15
C GLU A 118 -2.93 -2.25 13.00
N LEU A 119 -2.91 -1.13 12.28
CA LEU A 119 -1.73 -0.24 12.24
C LEU A 119 -1.40 0.32 13.65
N ARG A 120 -2.42 0.63 14.47
CA ARG A 120 -2.20 1.03 15.87
C ARG A 120 -1.56 -0.08 16.71
N ARG A 121 -1.84 -1.36 16.44
CA ARG A 121 -1.15 -2.50 17.07
C ARG A 121 0.34 -2.52 16.74
N MET A 122 0.72 -1.97 15.59
CA MET A 122 2.12 -1.78 15.18
C MET A 122 2.74 -0.48 15.72
N GLY A 123 2.03 0.27 16.57
CA GLY A 123 2.51 1.51 17.19
C GLY A 123 2.16 2.79 16.43
N ALA A 124 1.34 2.74 15.38
CA ALA A 124 0.91 3.94 14.67
C ALA A 124 -0.01 4.82 15.54
N ASP A 125 0.14 6.14 15.45
CA ASP A 125 -0.73 7.14 16.09
C ASP A 125 -1.81 7.59 15.10
N ILE A 126 -2.97 6.93 15.17
CA ILE A 126 -4.09 7.16 14.25
C ILE A 126 -5.37 7.38 15.05
N VAL A 127 -6.07 8.47 14.78
CA VAL A 127 -7.41 8.76 15.31
C VAL A 127 -8.41 8.73 14.16
N VAL A 128 -9.45 7.90 14.27
CA VAL A 128 -10.51 7.79 13.26
C VAL A 128 -11.79 8.41 13.81
N GLN A 129 -12.42 9.29 13.03
CA GLN A 129 -13.70 9.88 13.33
C GLN A 129 -14.58 9.93 12.07
N GLY A 130 -15.61 9.10 12.02
CA GLY A 130 -16.42 8.94 10.81
C GLY A 130 -15.58 8.44 9.63
N GLY A 131 -15.67 9.12 8.49
CA GLY A 131 -14.87 8.83 7.29
C GLY A 131 -13.49 9.49 7.27
N GLU A 132 -13.03 10.09 8.38
CA GLU A 132 -11.75 10.78 8.46
C GLU A 132 -10.78 10.06 9.38
N ALA A 133 -9.50 10.03 8.99
CA ALA A 133 -8.41 9.56 9.82
C ALA A 133 -7.33 10.65 9.93
N ARG A 134 -6.95 10.97 11.17
CA ARG A 134 -5.76 11.78 11.47
C ARG A 134 -4.63 10.84 11.81
N VAL A 135 -3.54 10.96 11.08
CA VAL A 135 -2.36 10.11 11.22
C VAL A 135 -1.20 10.99 11.63
N ARG A 136 -0.75 10.87 12.87
CA ARG A 136 0.47 11.51 13.32
C ARG A 136 1.64 10.56 13.13
N GLY A 137 2.67 11.02 12.45
CA GLY A 137 3.84 10.21 12.19
C GLY A 137 4.59 9.82 13.47
N VAL A 138 5.07 8.59 13.47
CA VAL A 138 5.91 8.04 14.55
C VAL A 138 7.32 7.75 14.04
N SER A 139 8.28 7.66 14.96
CA SER A 139 9.70 7.43 14.60
C SER A 139 9.95 6.03 14.05
N SER A 140 9.13 5.06 14.42
CA SER A 140 9.19 3.67 13.94
C SER A 140 7.86 2.96 14.20
N LEU A 141 7.55 1.98 13.36
CA LEU A 141 6.57 0.94 13.67
C LEU A 141 7.27 -0.26 14.30
N GLU A 142 6.53 -1.00 15.09
CA GLU A 142 6.99 -2.24 15.72
C GLU A 142 6.28 -3.45 15.10
N GLY A 143 7.03 -4.55 14.93
CA GLY A 143 6.47 -5.80 14.45
C GLY A 143 5.42 -6.34 15.41
N ALA A 144 4.30 -6.81 14.85
CA ALA A 144 3.16 -7.30 15.63
C ALA A 144 2.43 -8.43 14.90
N GLN A 145 1.62 -9.18 15.63
CA GLN A 145 0.62 -10.04 15.02
C GLN A 145 -0.61 -9.20 14.67
N VAL A 146 -0.91 -9.12 13.37
CA VAL A 146 -2.00 -8.32 12.82
C VAL A 146 -2.94 -9.18 11.97
N MET A 147 -4.17 -8.73 11.83
CA MET A 147 -5.23 -9.47 11.16
C MET A 147 -5.63 -8.77 9.86
N ALA A 148 -5.49 -9.48 8.75
CA ALA A 148 -6.05 -9.04 7.48
C ALA A 148 -7.58 -9.11 7.52
N THR A 149 -8.27 -7.98 7.39
CA THR A 149 -9.74 -7.90 7.42
C THR A 149 -10.36 -7.93 6.02
N ASP A 150 -9.64 -7.39 5.05
CA ASP A 150 -10.01 -7.36 3.63
C ASP A 150 -8.75 -7.23 2.76
N LEU A 151 -8.93 -7.24 1.44
CA LEU A 151 -7.85 -7.16 0.46
C LEU A 151 -6.95 -5.92 0.64
N ARG A 152 -7.52 -4.75 0.85
CA ARG A 152 -6.79 -3.47 0.90
C ARG A 152 -6.17 -3.22 2.29
N ALA A 153 -6.88 -3.59 3.34
CA ALA A 153 -6.31 -3.62 4.69
C ALA A 153 -5.10 -4.57 4.75
N SER A 154 -5.23 -5.78 4.16
CA SER A 154 -4.16 -6.77 4.15
C SER A 154 -2.86 -6.22 3.58
N VAL A 155 -2.92 -5.61 2.39
CA VAL A 155 -1.70 -5.11 1.74
C VAL A 155 -1.11 -3.90 2.47
N SER A 156 -1.92 -3.07 3.13
CA SER A 156 -1.41 -1.96 3.94
C SER A 156 -0.58 -2.45 5.13
N LEU A 157 -0.99 -3.57 5.75
CA LEU A 157 -0.26 -4.20 6.86
C LEU A 157 1.05 -4.83 6.39
N VAL A 158 1.06 -5.44 5.19
CA VAL A 158 2.32 -5.92 4.58
C VAL A 158 3.27 -4.75 4.35
N ILE A 159 2.79 -3.65 3.75
CA ILE A 159 3.60 -2.45 3.50
C ILE A 159 4.14 -1.88 4.81
N ALA A 160 3.32 -1.75 5.86
CA ALA A 160 3.77 -1.31 7.18
C ALA A 160 4.84 -2.24 7.77
N GLY A 161 4.67 -3.56 7.58
CA GLY A 161 5.63 -4.57 8.02
C GLY A 161 7.00 -4.46 7.37
N LEU A 162 7.09 -3.96 6.11
CA LEU A 162 8.38 -3.74 5.43
C LEU A 162 9.29 -2.73 6.13
N ALA A 163 8.72 -1.80 6.92
CA ALA A 163 9.46 -0.77 7.64
C ALA A 163 9.42 -0.93 9.16
N ALA A 164 8.65 -1.88 9.68
CA ALA A 164 8.53 -2.13 11.11
C ALA A 164 9.81 -2.78 11.67
N ARG A 165 10.12 -2.47 12.93
CA ARG A 165 11.20 -3.13 13.68
C ARG A 165 10.71 -4.48 14.19
N GLY A 166 11.52 -5.50 14.05
CA GLY A 166 11.14 -6.86 14.46
C GLY A 166 10.32 -7.59 13.40
N GLU A 167 9.57 -8.58 13.80
CA GLU A 167 8.80 -9.46 12.90
C GLU A 167 7.31 -9.10 12.92
N THR A 168 6.73 -8.92 11.75
CA THR A 168 5.27 -8.72 11.59
C THR A 168 4.64 -9.97 11.01
N MET A 169 3.66 -10.52 11.73
CA MET A 169 2.86 -11.66 11.29
C MET A 169 1.51 -11.16 10.79
N VAL A 170 1.27 -11.28 9.50
CA VAL A 170 -0.03 -10.94 8.90
C VAL A 170 -0.86 -12.21 8.74
N ASN A 171 -1.92 -12.33 9.52
CA ASN A 171 -2.83 -13.49 9.50
C ASN A 171 -3.95 -13.30 8.48
N ARG A 172 -4.56 -14.40 8.01
CA ARG A 172 -5.66 -14.44 7.04
C ARG A 172 -5.30 -13.84 5.68
N VAL A 173 -4.09 -14.11 5.21
CA VAL A 173 -3.55 -13.55 3.96
C VAL A 173 -4.27 -14.01 2.67
N TYR A 174 -5.19 -14.98 2.75
CA TYR A 174 -6.05 -15.38 1.63
C TYR A 174 -6.83 -14.20 1.02
N HIS A 175 -7.03 -13.12 1.78
CA HIS A 175 -7.59 -11.88 1.24
C HIS A 175 -6.67 -11.23 0.21
N LEU A 176 -5.34 -11.30 0.40
CA LEU A 176 -4.34 -10.77 -0.55
C LEU A 176 -4.38 -11.48 -1.89
N ASP A 177 -4.57 -12.79 -1.89
CA ASP A 177 -4.52 -13.63 -3.10
C ASP A 177 -5.63 -13.29 -4.11
N ARG A 178 -6.66 -12.57 -3.65
CA ARG A 178 -7.76 -12.10 -4.51
C ARG A 178 -7.36 -10.96 -5.46
N GLY A 179 -6.27 -10.27 -5.21
CA GLY A 179 -5.85 -9.11 -6.01
C GLY A 179 -4.35 -8.94 -6.18
N PHE A 180 -3.54 -9.80 -5.55
CA PHE A 180 -2.08 -9.74 -5.67
C PHE A 180 -1.53 -11.14 -5.93
N GLU A 181 -1.07 -11.34 -7.14
CA GLU A 181 -0.41 -12.58 -7.51
C GLU A 181 0.99 -12.65 -6.90
N ARG A 182 1.25 -13.63 -6.01
CA ARG A 182 2.57 -13.94 -5.45
C ARG A 182 3.29 -12.69 -4.90
N LEU A 183 2.58 -11.91 -4.10
CA LEU A 183 3.06 -10.63 -3.56
C LEU A 183 4.39 -10.79 -2.82
N GLU A 184 4.47 -11.81 -1.95
CA GLU A 184 5.65 -12.09 -1.14
C GLU A 184 6.87 -12.43 -1.99
N GLU A 185 6.69 -13.18 -3.08
CA GLU A 185 7.79 -13.53 -3.97
C GLU A 185 8.30 -12.32 -4.76
N LYS A 186 7.39 -11.48 -5.26
CA LYS A 186 7.74 -10.25 -5.97
C LYS A 186 8.51 -9.28 -5.05
N LEU A 187 8.04 -9.09 -3.82
CA LEU A 187 8.71 -8.24 -2.84
C LEU A 187 10.05 -8.83 -2.40
N ALA A 188 10.14 -10.15 -2.16
CA ALA A 188 11.39 -10.83 -1.81
C ALA A 188 12.42 -10.70 -2.94
N ALA A 189 12.01 -10.82 -4.21
CA ALA A 189 12.88 -10.61 -5.37
C ALA A 189 13.42 -9.16 -5.45
N CYS A 190 12.71 -8.20 -4.87
CA CYS A 190 13.17 -6.81 -4.72
C CYS A 190 14.02 -6.57 -3.45
N GLY A 191 14.30 -7.62 -2.66
CA GLY A 191 15.16 -7.54 -1.48
C GLY A 191 14.41 -7.44 -0.14
N ALA A 192 13.08 -7.53 -0.13
CA ALA A 192 12.32 -7.57 1.12
C ALA A 192 12.53 -8.89 1.86
N ASN A 193 12.69 -8.83 3.18
CA ASN A 193 12.68 -10.01 4.03
C ASN A 193 11.23 -10.40 4.37
N ILE A 194 10.61 -11.13 3.48
CA ILE A 194 9.22 -11.55 3.56
C ILE A 194 9.08 -12.99 3.09
N ARG A 195 8.20 -13.75 3.73
CA ARG A 195 7.88 -15.13 3.36
C ARG A 195 6.45 -15.47 3.70
N ARG A 196 5.86 -16.38 2.95
CA ARG A 196 4.59 -17.02 3.31
C ARG A 196 4.89 -18.22 4.19
N ILE A 197 4.12 -18.38 5.25
CA ILE A 197 4.14 -19.56 6.11
C ILE A 197 2.80 -20.27 6.02
N LYS A 198 2.80 -21.62 6.01
CA LYS A 198 1.56 -22.38 6.13
C LYS A 198 1.04 -22.24 7.56
N GLY A 199 -0.25 -21.96 7.72
CA GLY A 199 -0.91 -21.98 9.02
C GLY A 199 -1.06 -23.41 9.51
N ASP A 200 -1.01 -23.61 10.84
CA ASP A 200 -1.15 -24.93 11.49
C ASP A 200 -2.53 -25.61 11.28
N GLY A 201 -3.37 -25.11 10.38
CA GLY A 201 -4.73 -25.58 10.11
C GLY A 201 -5.02 -25.99 8.67
N GLU A 202 -4.10 -25.82 7.74
CA GLU A 202 -4.26 -26.34 6.37
C GLU A 202 -3.61 -27.74 6.30
N GLY A 203 -4.41 -28.74 6.69
CA GLY A 203 -4.08 -30.13 6.42
C GLY A 203 -3.94 -30.35 4.92
N ASP A 204 -2.91 -31.12 4.52
CA ASP A 204 -2.73 -31.60 3.16
C ASP A 204 -4.02 -32.34 2.73
N GLU A 205 -4.89 -31.68 1.95
CA GLU A 205 -5.86 -32.35 1.11
C GLU A 205 -5.15 -32.59 -0.23
N ASP A 206 -4.64 -33.82 -0.35
CA ASP A 206 -4.18 -34.44 -1.62
C ASP A 206 -5.37 -34.67 -2.60
#